data_60dabde72c0a4c01a2b247a0907e22be
#
_entry.id   60dabde72c0a4c01a2b247a0907e22be
#
_cell.length_a   1.000
_cell.length_b   1.000
_cell.length_c   1.000
_cell.angle_alpha   90.00
_cell.angle_beta   90.00
_cell.angle_gamma   90.00
#
_symmetry.space_group_name_H-M   'P 1'
#
loop_
_entity.id
_entity.type
_entity.pdbx_description
1 polymer ?
#
loop_
_entity_poly.entity_id
_entity_poly.type
_entity_poly.pdbx_seq_one_letter_code
_entity_poly.pdbx_strand_id
1 'polypeptide(L)'
;FTFSTFAQIPPFVDVQEWEVKDQDKAFTLMNTWKEIEKSMVENAPAIFLLSEMDGNTIYFCRAFNSMEEVIEYRQSRWGENGWNSKVSEKWRESVGEDPWKGTGADVVMNHIFRMRTDLSYIPEGTNLDEELPNNPYRRHVNIAVDWGKRGKFIENIKAGIENDKKLNNDYIRFMFQPIFGGVDGGDFMMVVLGESRASYFTGLEKRNAKREADGDWQKIQANPIATWVNEESLMITY
;
A
#
# COMPACT_ATOMS: atom_id res chain seq x y z
N PHE A 1 16.37 -19.67 -6.21
CA PHE A 1 15.47 -18.51 -6.13
C PHE A 1 16.19 -17.47 -5.30
N THR A 2 16.83 -16.52 -5.95
CA THR A 2 17.39 -15.34 -5.28
C THR A 2 16.25 -14.40 -5.01
N PHE A 3 15.82 -14.30 -3.74
CA PHE A 3 15.02 -13.17 -3.29
C PHE A 3 15.87 -11.92 -3.55
N SER A 4 15.36 -11.04 -4.42
CA SER A 4 15.89 -9.70 -4.52
C SER A 4 15.74 -9.08 -3.15
N THR A 5 16.86 -8.84 -2.48
CA THR A 5 16.88 -8.20 -1.18
C THR A 5 16.26 -6.81 -1.35
N PHE A 6 15.06 -6.62 -0.82
CA PHE A 6 14.47 -5.30 -0.65
C PHE A 6 15.23 -4.56 0.45
N ALA A 7 16.47 -4.18 0.18
CA ALA A 7 17.26 -3.35 1.09
C ALA A 7 16.61 -1.96 1.31
N GLN A 8 15.62 -1.60 0.49
CA GLN A 8 14.81 -0.39 0.61
C GLN A 8 13.40 -0.67 0.11
N ILE A 9 12.40 -0.15 0.82
CA ILE A 9 11.03 -0.14 0.31
C ILE A 9 11.02 0.68 -0.97
N PRO A 10 10.49 0.13 -2.07
CA PRO A 10 10.40 0.86 -3.33
C PRO A 10 9.65 2.17 -3.15
N PRO A 11 10.21 3.30 -3.59
CA PRO A 11 9.64 4.62 -3.34
C PRO A 11 8.35 4.92 -4.13
N PHE A 12 8.02 4.10 -5.12
CA PHE A 12 6.82 4.28 -5.94
C PHE A 12 6.01 2.99 -5.99
N VAL A 13 4.68 3.14 -5.90
CA VAL A 13 3.74 2.02 -6.04
C VAL A 13 2.65 2.43 -7.03
N ASP A 14 2.53 1.64 -8.11
CA ASP A 14 1.42 1.72 -9.06
C ASP A 14 0.32 0.76 -8.59
N VAL A 15 -0.86 1.29 -8.32
CA VAL A 15 -1.98 0.57 -7.72
C VAL A 15 -3.17 0.58 -8.66
N GLN A 16 -3.69 -0.59 -8.98
CA GLN A 16 -4.99 -0.76 -9.61
C GLN A 16 -5.99 -1.25 -8.55
N GLU A 17 -7.03 -0.49 -8.36
CA GLU A 17 -8.13 -0.81 -7.47
C GLU A 17 -9.26 -1.46 -8.25
N TRP A 18 -9.76 -2.59 -7.74
CA TRP A 18 -10.79 -3.40 -8.34
C TRP A 18 -11.93 -3.64 -7.36
N GLU A 19 -13.13 -3.22 -7.73
CA GLU A 19 -14.34 -3.69 -7.06
C GLU A 19 -14.76 -5.04 -7.64
N VAL A 20 -15.12 -5.99 -6.77
CA VAL A 20 -15.46 -7.36 -7.15
C VAL A 20 -16.66 -7.85 -6.35
N LYS A 21 -17.47 -8.74 -6.92
CA LYS A 21 -18.59 -9.39 -6.21
C LYS A 21 -18.19 -10.72 -5.61
N ASP A 22 -17.29 -11.45 -6.29
CA ASP A 22 -16.72 -12.73 -5.84
C ASP A 22 -15.23 -12.50 -5.60
N GLN A 23 -14.90 -12.14 -4.36
CA GLN A 23 -13.54 -11.76 -3.97
C GLN A 23 -12.56 -12.93 -4.12
N ASP A 24 -12.93 -14.12 -3.69
CA ASP A 24 -12.05 -15.30 -3.71
C ASP A 24 -11.70 -15.69 -5.14
N LYS A 25 -12.70 -15.72 -6.02
CA LYS A 25 -12.50 -16.02 -7.44
C LYS A 25 -11.67 -14.93 -8.12
N ALA A 26 -12.00 -13.67 -7.91
CA ALA A 26 -11.27 -12.54 -8.48
C ALA A 26 -9.81 -12.51 -7.99
N PHE A 27 -9.60 -12.75 -6.71
CA PHE A 27 -8.26 -12.83 -6.13
C PHE A 27 -7.42 -13.96 -6.77
N THR A 28 -8.00 -15.13 -6.94
CA THR A 28 -7.33 -16.26 -7.60
C THR A 28 -6.93 -15.93 -9.03
N LEU A 29 -7.81 -15.27 -9.79
CA LEU A 29 -7.54 -14.84 -11.16
C LEU A 29 -6.42 -13.80 -11.23
N MET A 30 -6.44 -12.83 -10.34
CA MET A 30 -5.41 -11.78 -10.25
C MET A 30 -4.07 -12.35 -9.80
N ASN A 31 -4.08 -13.30 -8.87
CA ASN A 31 -2.86 -13.98 -8.43
C ASN A 31 -2.24 -14.79 -9.58
N THR A 32 -3.05 -15.48 -10.38
CA THR A 32 -2.58 -16.18 -11.57
C THR A 32 -1.97 -15.19 -12.58
N TRP A 33 -2.63 -14.05 -12.81
CA TRP A 33 -2.07 -12.99 -13.65
C TRP A 33 -0.71 -12.50 -13.12
N LYS A 34 -0.62 -12.22 -11.83
CA LYS A 34 0.61 -11.78 -11.16
C LYS A 34 1.77 -12.73 -11.42
N GLU A 35 1.55 -14.04 -11.23
CA GLU A 35 2.63 -15.03 -11.43
C GLU A 35 3.06 -15.13 -12.92
N ILE A 36 2.12 -15.03 -13.86
CA ILE A 36 2.44 -15.01 -15.28
C ILE A 36 3.19 -13.72 -15.67
N GLU A 37 2.73 -12.56 -15.20
CA GLU A 37 3.40 -11.27 -15.41
C GLU A 37 4.84 -11.31 -14.90
N LYS A 38 5.07 -11.77 -13.67
CA LYS A 38 6.41 -11.93 -13.07
C LYS A 38 7.31 -12.88 -13.87
N SER A 39 6.74 -13.92 -14.49
CA SER A 39 7.52 -14.92 -15.22
C SER A 39 7.85 -14.52 -16.66
N MET A 40 7.03 -13.68 -17.29
CA MET A 40 7.12 -13.36 -18.72
C MET A 40 7.65 -11.96 -19.03
N VAL A 41 7.52 -11.04 -18.09
CA VAL A 41 7.95 -9.65 -18.29
C VAL A 41 9.37 -9.48 -17.81
N GLU A 42 10.26 -9.10 -18.72
CA GLU A 42 11.64 -8.78 -18.38
C GLU A 42 11.68 -7.58 -17.44
N ASN A 43 12.44 -7.70 -16.36
CA ASN A 43 12.52 -6.68 -15.32
C ASN A 43 11.15 -6.33 -14.68
N ALA A 44 10.27 -7.33 -14.56
CA ALA A 44 9.02 -7.12 -13.84
C ALA A 44 9.27 -6.54 -12.45
N PRO A 45 8.50 -5.52 -12.03
CA PRO A 45 8.62 -4.96 -10.68
C PRO A 45 8.18 -5.99 -9.63
N ALA A 46 8.40 -5.67 -8.38
CA ALA A 46 7.77 -6.44 -7.32
C ALA A 46 6.24 -6.25 -7.38
N ILE A 47 5.51 -7.36 -7.48
CA ILE A 47 4.05 -7.37 -7.61
C ILE A 47 3.44 -8.06 -6.41
N PHE A 48 2.47 -7.40 -5.79
CA PHE A 48 1.71 -7.95 -4.66
C PHE A 48 0.23 -7.58 -4.76
N LEU A 49 -0.60 -8.35 -4.08
CA LEU A 49 -2.04 -8.12 -3.98
C LEU A 49 -2.39 -7.76 -2.54
N LEU A 50 -3.34 -6.82 -2.40
CA LEU A 50 -4.00 -6.53 -1.14
C LEU A 50 -5.48 -6.88 -1.31
N SER A 51 -6.05 -7.54 -0.32
CA SER A 51 -7.47 -7.91 -0.29
C SER A 51 -8.12 -7.28 0.93
N GLU A 52 -9.20 -6.53 0.72
CA GLU A 52 -9.98 -5.95 1.81
C GLU A 52 -10.62 -7.05 2.66
N MET A 53 -10.51 -6.94 3.99
CA MET A 53 -10.96 -8.02 4.89
C MET A 53 -12.48 -8.06 5.08
N ASP A 54 -13.13 -6.90 5.08
CA ASP A 54 -14.56 -6.75 5.35
C ASP A 54 -15.30 -6.11 4.15
N GLY A 55 -14.70 -6.14 2.96
CA GLY A 55 -15.22 -5.50 1.76
C GLY A 55 -15.02 -6.32 0.50
N ASN A 56 -15.19 -5.67 -0.63
CA ASN A 56 -15.16 -6.29 -1.96
C ASN A 56 -14.05 -5.72 -2.85
N THR A 57 -13.01 -5.14 -2.25
CA THR A 57 -11.95 -4.48 -2.99
C THR A 57 -10.67 -5.31 -3.00
N ILE A 58 -10.04 -5.39 -4.17
CA ILE A 58 -8.71 -5.96 -4.35
C ILE A 58 -7.81 -4.90 -5.00
N TYR A 59 -6.62 -4.74 -4.46
CA TYR A 59 -5.60 -3.85 -5.00
C TYR A 59 -4.49 -4.67 -5.63
N PHE A 60 -4.24 -4.44 -6.91
CA PHE A 60 -3.12 -5.01 -7.63
C PHE A 60 -1.98 -3.99 -7.66
N CYS A 61 -0.91 -4.26 -6.94
CA CYS A 61 0.16 -3.32 -6.67
C CYS A 61 1.45 -3.72 -7.39
N ARG A 62 2.13 -2.74 -7.99
CA ARG A 62 3.47 -2.88 -8.59
C ARG A 62 4.39 -1.84 -7.99
N ALA A 63 5.53 -2.27 -7.44
CA ALA A 63 6.46 -1.42 -6.75
C ALA A 63 7.74 -1.18 -7.58
N PHE A 64 8.17 0.09 -7.63
CA PHE A 64 9.26 0.56 -8.50
C PHE A 64 10.25 1.42 -7.73
N ASN A 65 11.53 1.41 -8.16
CA ASN A 65 12.58 2.19 -7.53
C ASN A 65 12.62 3.64 -8.03
N SER A 66 12.01 3.94 -9.17
CA SER A 66 11.95 5.29 -9.73
C SER A 66 10.66 5.53 -10.51
N MET A 67 10.34 6.79 -10.74
CA MET A 67 9.22 7.18 -11.62
C MET A 67 9.54 6.83 -13.09
N GLU A 68 10.81 6.83 -13.47
CA GLU A 68 11.27 6.41 -14.79
C GLU A 68 10.89 4.96 -15.06
N GLU A 69 11.19 4.05 -14.12
CA GLU A 69 10.77 2.64 -14.21
C GLU A 69 9.25 2.50 -14.34
N VAL A 70 8.46 3.29 -13.60
CA VAL A 70 6.98 3.28 -13.74
C VAL A 70 6.57 3.64 -15.17
N ILE A 71 7.16 4.69 -15.72
CA ILE A 71 6.82 5.18 -17.07
C ILE A 71 7.22 4.15 -18.13
N GLU A 72 8.44 3.64 -18.08
CA GLU A 72 8.96 2.65 -19.01
C GLU A 72 8.13 1.35 -18.97
N TYR A 73 7.80 0.88 -17.77
CA TYR A 73 6.97 -0.30 -17.59
C TYR A 73 5.56 -0.12 -18.16
N ARG A 74 4.94 1.04 -17.94
CA ARG A 74 3.62 1.36 -18.50
C ARG A 74 3.67 1.51 -20.02
N GLN A 75 4.72 2.10 -20.58
CA GLN A 75 4.90 2.24 -22.02
C GLN A 75 5.14 0.88 -22.70
N SER A 76 5.94 0.00 -22.10
CA SER A 76 6.19 -1.35 -22.63
C SER A 76 4.99 -2.29 -22.54
N ARG A 77 3.95 -1.89 -21.80
CA ARG A 77 2.74 -2.70 -21.62
C ARG A 77 1.91 -2.85 -22.90
N TRP A 78 1.81 -1.79 -23.69
CA TRP A 78 0.86 -1.68 -24.81
C TRP A 78 1.56 -1.62 -26.18
N GLY A 79 0.80 -1.77 -27.27
CA GLY A 79 1.29 -1.77 -28.64
C GLY A 79 1.52 -3.19 -29.18
N GLU A 80 1.95 -3.29 -30.46
CA GLU A 80 2.14 -4.58 -31.16
C GLU A 80 3.14 -5.50 -30.45
N ASN A 81 4.17 -4.92 -29.82
CA ASN A 81 5.19 -5.65 -29.06
C ASN A 81 4.97 -5.59 -27.56
N GLY A 82 3.83 -5.05 -27.12
CA GLY A 82 3.54 -4.90 -25.68
C GLY A 82 3.41 -6.23 -24.96
N TRP A 83 3.97 -6.31 -23.77
CA TRP A 83 3.95 -7.54 -22.99
C TRP A 83 2.53 -7.95 -22.55
N ASN A 84 1.59 -7.00 -22.44
CA ASN A 84 0.23 -7.26 -21.95
C ASN A 84 -0.55 -8.27 -22.82
N SER A 85 -0.39 -8.24 -24.14
CA SER A 85 -1.04 -9.20 -25.04
C SER A 85 -0.56 -10.63 -24.77
N LYS A 86 0.75 -10.80 -24.62
CA LYS A 86 1.38 -12.11 -24.36
C LYS A 86 0.99 -12.67 -23.00
N VAL A 87 1.01 -11.82 -21.96
CA VAL A 87 0.56 -12.20 -20.62
C VAL A 87 -0.91 -12.55 -20.62
N SER A 88 -1.75 -11.77 -21.34
CA SER A 88 -3.18 -12.00 -21.45
C SER A 88 -3.51 -13.33 -22.15
N GLU A 89 -2.78 -13.67 -23.22
CA GLU A 89 -2.92 -14.94 -23.92
C GLU A 89 -2.59 -16.12 -22.99
N LYS A 90 -1.42 -16.07 -22.35
CA LYS A 90 -0.97 -17.10 -21.41
C LYS A 90 -1.91 -17.26 -20.22
N TRP A 91 -2.43 -16.15 -19.72
CA TRP A 91 -3.39 -16.15 -18.63
C TRP A 91 -4.71 -16.81 -19.04
N ARG A 92 -5.27 -16.50 -20.23
CA ARG A 92 -6.48 -17.15 -20.75
C ARG A 92 -6.31 -18.66 -20.97
N GLU A 93 -5.15 -19.09 -21.43
CA GLU A 93 -4.83 -20.52 -21.51
C GLU A 93 -4.94 -21.22 -20.13
N SER A 94 -4.59 -20.50 -19.08
CA SER A 94 -4.57 -21.05 -17.70
C SER A 94 -5.95 -21.02 -17.04
N VAL A 95 -6.79 -20.02 -17.32
CA VAL A 95 -8.05 -19.74 -16.59
C VAL A 95 -9.33 -19.87 -17.44
N GLY A 96 -9.19 -20.05 -18.77
CA GLY A 96 -10.29 -20.22 -19.72
C GLY A 96 -10.67 -18.94 -20.47
N GLU A 97 -11.65 -19.06 -21.38
CA GLU A 97 -12.00 -18.00 -22.35
C GLU A 97 -12.71 -16.78 -21.72
N ASP A 98 -13.50 -16.99 -20.68
CA ASP A 98 -14.25 -15.92 -20.01
C ASP A 98 -14.04 -15.98 -18.49
N PRO A 99 -12.80 -15.73 -18.01
CA PRO A 99 -12.44 -15.97 -16.62
C PRO A 99 -13.18 -15.04 -15.66
N TRP A 100 -13.46 -13.81 -16.06
CA TRP A 100 -14.13 -12.80 -15.25
C TRP A 100 -15.65 -13.01 -15.11
N LYS A 101 -16.22 -13.94 -15.85
CA LYS A 101 -17.66 -14.22 -15.80
C LYS A 101 -18.09 -14.57 -14.37
N GLY A 102 -19.02 -13.79 -13.86
CA GLY A 102 -19.59 -13.96 -12.50
C GLY A 102 -18.77 -13.34 -11.38
N THR A 103 -17.57 -12.83 -11.63
CA THR A 103 -16.80 -12.12 -10.57
C THR A 103 -17.33 -10.72 -10.29
N GLY A 104 -18.00 -10.10 -11.28
CA GLY A 104 -18.42 -8.69 -11.21
C GLY A 104 -17.25 -7.72 -11.03
N ALA A 105 -16.05 -8.14 -11.48
CA ALA A 105 -14.85 -7.33 -11.34
C ALA A 105 -14.88 -6.12 -12.27
N ASP A 106 -14.62 -4.94 -11.71
CA ASP A 106 -14.48 -3.67 -12.41
C ASP A 106 -13.28 -2.90 -11.87
N VAL A 107 -12.51 -2.29 -12.77
CA VAL A 107 -11.39 -1.41 -12.38
C VAL A 107 -11.95 -0.05 -12.06
N VAL A 108 -11.99 0.31 -10.80
CA VAL A 108 -12.54 1.59 -10.37
C VAL A 108 -11.49 2.69 -10.36
N MET A 109 -10.22 2.35 -10.12
CA MET A 109 -9.20 3.38 -10.01
C MET A 109 -7.78 2.88 -10.34
N ASN A 110 -6.94 3.81 -10.84
CA ASN A 110 -5.50 3.62 -11.00
C ASN A 110 -4.76 4.77 -10.34
N HIS A 111 -3.87 4.44 -9.41
CA HIS A 111 -3.10 5.42 -8.65
C HIS A 111 -1.60 5.17 -8.80
N ILE A 112 -0.81 6.25 -8.73
CA ILE A 112 0.61 6.15 -8.45
C ILE A 112 0.88 6.90 -7.14
N PHE A 113 1.45 6.18 -6.19
CA PHE A 113 1.86 6.71 -4.90
C PHE A 113 3.37 6.85 -4.83
N ARG A 114 3.84 7.91 -4.18
CA ARG A 114 5.22 8.05 -3.74
C ARG A 114 5.30 7.87 -2.24
N MET A 115 6.19 7.00 -1.78
CA MET A 115 6.48 6.87 -0.36
C MET A 115 7.22 8.12 0.15
N ARG A 116 6.76 8.65 1.26
CA ARG A 116 7.37 9.77 1.99
C ARG A 116 8.17 9.20 3.16
N THR A 117 9.43 8.87 2.91
CA THR A 117 10.33 8.33 3.95
C THR A 117 10.50 9.29 5.13
N ASP A 118 10.48 10.59 4.86
CA ASP A 118 10.57 11.65 5.87
C ASP A 118 9.32 11.77 6.77
N LEU A 119 8.22 11.10 6.40
CA LEU A 119 6.95 11.04 7.15
C LEU A 119 6.59 9.61 7.59
N SER A 120 7.44 8.65 7.30
CA SER A 120 7.29 7.25 7.71
C SER A 120 8.01 7.01 9.03
N TYR A 121 7.53 6.04 9.81
CA TYR A 121 8.17 5.62 11.06
C TYR A 121 8.57 4.16 10.96
N ILE A 122 9.85 3.91 11.06
CA ILE A 122 10.46 2.58 11.11
C ILE A 122 11.40 2.61 12.30
N PRO A 123 11.21 1.74 13.31
CA PRO A 123 12.11 1.67 14.47
C PRO A 123 13.56 1.40 14.02
N GLU A 124 14.52 1.95 14.76
CA GLU A 124 15.93 1.74 14.45
C GLU A 124 16.29 0.26 14.57
N GLY A 125 17.08 -0.25 13.64
CA GLY A 125 17.48 -1.65 13.58
C GLY A 125 16.43 -2.62 12.99
N THR A 126 15.29 -2.12 12.52
CA THR A 126 14.26 -2.94 11.87
C THR A 126 14.79 -3.55 10.56
N ASN A 127 14.69 -4.87 10.44
CA ASN A 127 14.92 -5.58 9.19
C ASN A 127 13.61 -5.71 8.41
N LEU A 128 13.40 -4.84 7.42
CA LEU A 128 12.16 -4.83 6.65
C LEU A 128 11.93 -6.10 5.82
N ASP A 129 12.97 -6.80 5.41
CA ASP A 129 12.85 -8.05 4.66
C ASP A 129 12.24 -9.17 5.53
N GLU A 130 12.43 -9.10 6.84
CA GLU A 130 11.81 -10.00 7.81
C GLU A 130 10.42 -9.49 8.26
N GLU A 131 10.31 -8.19 8.51
CA GLU A 131 9.07 -7.62 9.06
C GLU A 131 7.92 -7.58 8.05
N LEU A 132 8.19 -7.32 6.77
CA LEU A 132 7.13 -7.22 5.76
C LEU A 132 6.35 -8.53 5.58
N PRO A 133 6.98 -9.72 5.45
CA PRO A 133 6.26 -10.99 5.37
C PRO A 133 5.57 -11.38 6.69
N ASN A 134 6.16 -11.04 7.84
CA ASN A 134 5.63 -11.39 9.15
C ASN A 134 4.44 -10.50 9.57
N ASN A 135 4.24 -9.37 8.89
CA ASN A 135 3.17 -8.44 9.16
C ASN A 135 2.26 -8.28 7.93
N PRO A 136 1.46 -9.30 7.56
CA PRO A 136 0.62 -9.25 6.36
C PRO A 136 -0.59 -8.33 6.49
N TYR A 137 -1.00 -7.97 7.70
CA TYR A 137 -2.09 -7.02 7.91
C TYR A 137 -1.64 -5.58 7.62
N ARG A 138 -2.49 -4.83 6.93
CA ARG A 138 -2.29 -3.42 6.60
C ARG A 138 -3.51 -2.61 7.04
N ARG A 139 -3.28 -1.63 7.89
CA ARG A 139 -4.29 -0.60 8.15
C ARG A 139 -4.00 0.58 7.24
N HIS A 140 -4.83 0.75 6.22
CA HIS A 140 -4.80 1.92 5.36
C HIS A 140 -5.68 3.01 5.94
N VAL A 141 -5.18 4.24 5.92
CA VAL A 141 -5.92 5.43 6.36
C VAL A 141 -5.66 6.55 5.37
N ASN A 142 -6.69 6.94 4.64
CA ASN A 142 -6.64 8.09 3.75
C ASN A 142 -6.86 9.37 4.54
N ILE A 143 -6.05 10.39 4.28
CA ILE A 143 -5.97 11.63 5.05
C ILE A 143 -6.18 12.81 4.13
N ALA A 144 -7.22 13.58 4.36
CA ALA A 144 -7.42 14.90 3.76
C ALA A 144 -6.86 15.97 4.68
N VAL A 145 -6.02 16.84 4.15
CA VAL A 145 -5.41 17.94 4.90
C VAL A 145 -6.17 19.22 4.60
N ASP A 146 -6.49 20.00 5.63
CA ASP A 146 -7.16 21.28 5.48
C ASP A 146 -6.42 22.20 4.52
N TRP A 147 -7.16 22.96 3.73
CA TRP A 147 -6.60 23.89 2.75
C TRP A 147 -5.57 24.82 3.40
N GLY A 148 -4.39 24.92 2.77
CA GLY A 148 -3.28 25.73 3.26
C GLY A 148 -2.56 25.21 4.50
N LYS A 149 -2.96 24.05 5.06
CA LYS A 149 -2.38 23.48 6.29
C LYS A 149 -1.35 22.37 6.05
N ARG A 150 -1.04 22.03 4.80
CA ARG A 150 -0.13 20.93 4.44
C ARG A 150 1.24 21.02 5.11
N GLY A 151 1.85 22.22 5.18
CA GLY A 151 3.13 22.42 5.87
C GLY A 151 3.02 22.07 7.35
N LYS A 152 1.97 22.57 8.02
CA LYS A 152 1.72 22.29 9.43
C LYS A 152 1.43 20.80 9.70
N PHE A 153 0.70 20.15 8.80
CA PHE A 153 0.47 18.70 8.87
C PHE A 153 1.80 17.93 8.85
N ILE A 154 2.69 18.26 7.90
CA ILE A 154 4.02 17.63 7.79
C ILE A 154 4.84 17.84 9.07
N GLU A 155 4.84 19.05 9.63
CA GLU A 155 5.51 19.33 10.92
C GLU A 155 4.95 18.47 12.05
N ASN A 156 3.63 18.35 12.17
CA ASN A 156 2.98 17.54 13.19
C ASN A 156 3.31 16.05 13.04
N ILE A 157 3.33 15.52 11.80
CA ILE A 157 3.72 14.12 11.57
C ILE A 157 5.18 13.90 11.98
N LYS A 158 6.09 14.82 11.65
CA LYS A 158 7.50 14.73 12.08
C LYS A 158 7.65 14.80 13.59
N ALA A 159 6.94 15.70 14.25
CA ALA A 159 6.91 15.78 15.72
C ALA A 159 6.36 14.47 16.35
N GLY A 160 5.34 13.88 15.74
CA GLY A 160 4.81 12.57 16.14
C GLY A 160 5.82 11.45 16.00
N ILE A 161 6.63 11.43 14.94
CA ILE A 161 7.72 10.47 14.73
C ILE A 161 8.77 10.60 15.83
N GLU A 162 9.20 11.81 16.16
CA GLU A 162 10.19 12.03 17.24
C GLU A 162 9.63 11.62 18.60
N ASN A 163 8.34 11.85 18.84
CA ASN A 163 7.68 11.37 20.05
C ASN A 163 7.60 9.83 20.08
N ASP A 164 7.28 9.17 18.98
CA ASP A 164 7.26 7.71 18.89
C ASP A 164 8.65 7.09 19.13
N LYS A 165 9.71 7.71 18.63
CA LYS A 165 11.11 7.34 18.95
C LYS A 165 11.42 7.47 20.44
N LYS A 166 11.07 8.62 21.03
CA LYS A 166 11.25 8.89 22.47
C LYS A 166 10.55 7.84 23.33
N LEU A 167 9.35 7.42 22.96
CA LEU A 167 8.53 6.43 23.66
C LEU A 167 8.92 4.98 23.35
N ASN A 168 9.88 4.75 22.49
CA ASN A 168 10.26 3.43 21.99
C ASN A 168 9.02 2.64 21.53
N ASN A 169 8.20 3.26 20.68
CA ASN A 169 7.04 2.58 20.10
C ASN A 169 7.48 1.56 19.06
N ASP A 170 6.93 0.36 19.20
CA ASP A 170 7.24 -0.77 18.34
C ASP A 170 6.13 -0.96 17.31
N TYR A 171 6.26 -0.33 16.14
CA TYR A 171 5.39 -0.51 14.99
C TYR A 171 6.01 0.13 13.74
N ILE A 172 5.59 -0.33 12.57
CA ILE A 172 6.03 0.23 11.29
C ILE A 172 4.87 0.99 10.67
N ARG A 173 5.14 2.22 10.25
CA ARG A 173 4.19 3.09 9.58
C ARG A 173 4.82 3.70 8.34
N PHE A 174 4.20 3.47 7.20
CA PHE A 174 4.54 4.16 5.96
C PHE A 174 3.58 5.30 5.68
N MET A 175 4.09 6.36 5.08
CA MET A 175 3.30 7.46 4.57
C MET A 175 3.48 7.55 3.06
N PHE A 176 2.38 7.50 2.33
CA PHE A 176 2.35 7.64 0.89
C PHE A 176 1.66 8.94 0.49
N GLN A 177 2.07 9.47 -0.64
CA GLN A 177 1.47 10.65 -1.25
C GLN A 177 1.07 10.30 -2.68
N PRO A 178 -0.20 10.51 -3.09
CA PRO A 178 -0.62 10.29 -4.46
C PRO A 178 0.09 11.28 -5.39
N ILE A 179 0.55 10.79 -6.55
CA ILE A 179 1.16 11.61 -7.61
C ILE A 179 0.19 11.73 -8.77
N PHE A 180 -0.40 10.60 -9.18
CA PHE A 180 -1.41 10.52 -10.23
C PHE A 180 -2.57 9.65 -9.75
N GLY A 181 -3.77 10.01 -10.23
CA GLY A 181 -5.00 9.47 -9.68
C GLY A 181 -5.32 10.21 -8.36
N GLY A 182 -6.56 10.45 -8.10
CA GLY A 182 -6.99 10.97 -6.81
C GLY A 182 -7.33 9.80 -5.91
N VAL A 183 -6.88 9.79 -4.68
CA VAL A 183 -7.62 9.08 -3.65
C VAL A 183 -8.76 10.01 -3.30
N ASP A 184 -9.98 9.52 -3.17
CA ASP A 184 -11.17 10.34 -2.92
C ASP A 184 -10.96 11.32 -1.77
N GLY A 185 -10.51 12.55 -2.12
CA GLY A 185 -10.24 13.62 -1.18
C GLY A 185 -8.98 13.51 -0.32
N GLY A 186 -8.13 12.47 -0.47
CA GLY A 186 -6.94 12.29 0.36
C GLY A 186 -5.67 12.94 -0.21
N ASP A 187 -4.96 13.68 0.63
CA ASP A 187 -3.62 14.22 0.33
C ASP A 187 -2.50 13.23 0.62
N PHE A 188 -2.75 12.33 1.56
CA PHE A 188 -1.83 11.29 2.00
C PHE A 188 -2.58 9.99 2.29
N MET A 189 -1.85 8.89 2.21
CA MET A 189 -2.29 7.58 2.69
C MET A 189 -1.28 7.08 3.71
N MET A 190 -1.73 6.80 4.92
CA MET A 190 -0.95 6.17 5.96
C MET A 190 -1.20 4.67 5.95
N VAL A 191 -0.13 3.88 5.98
CA VAL A 191 -0.19 2.42 6.06
C VAL A 191 0.53 1.98 7.31
N VAL A 192 -0.17 1.30 8.21
CA VAL A 192 0.42 0.73 9.43
C VAL A 192 0.40 -0.79 9.33
N LEU A 193 1.53 -1.40 9.62
CA LEU A 193 1.71 -2.85 9.56
C LEU A 193 1.26 -3.51 10.85
N GLY A 194 0.81 -4.75 10.72
CA GLY A 194 0.51 -5.64 11.82
C GLY A 194 0.58 -7.10 11.41
N GLU A 195 0.91 -7.97 12.35
CA GLU A 195 0.88 -9.42 12.18
C GLU A 195 -0.56 -9.89 11.86
N SER A 196 -1.53 -9.30 12.55
CA SER A 196 -2.95 -9.53 12.37
C SER A 196 -3.75 -8.29 12.75
N ARG A 197 -5.05 -8.25 12.38
CA ARG A 197 -5.98 -7.19 12.81
C ARG A 197 -6.02 -7.08 14.35
N ALA A 198 -6.06 -8.20 15.07
CA ALA A 198 -6.12 -8.22 16.53
C ALA A 198 -4.82 -7.67 17.15
N SER A 199 -3.65 -8.11 16.66
CA SER A 199 -2.36 -7.62 17.16
C SER A 199 -2.17 -6.13 16.89
N TYR A 200 -2.63 -5.63 15.73
CA TYR A 200 -2.63 -4.22 15.40
C TYR A 200 -3.41 -3.38 16.42
N PHE A 201 -4.66 -3.73 16.72
CA PHE A 201 -5.49 -2.96 17.66
C PHE A 201 -4.95 -3.04 19.08
N THR A 202 -4.48 -4.21 19.53
CA THR A 202 -3.81 -4.35 20.83
C THR A 202 -2.54 -3.46 20.90
N GLY A 203 -1.75 -3.44 19.84
CA GLY A 203 -0.58 -2.58 19.73
C GLY A 203 -0.95 -1.08 19.72
N LEU A 204 -2.03 -0.72 19.04
CA LEU A 204 -2.53 0.66 19.00
C LEU A 204 -2.96 1.15 20.38
N GLU A 205 -3.69 0.34 21.14
CA GLU A 205 -4.07 0.66 22.54
C GLU A 205 -2.85 0.90 23.41
N LYS A 206 -1.84 0.03 23.33
CA LYS A 206 -0.57 0.20 24.08
C LYS A 206 0.15 1.50 23.71
N ARG A 207 0.23 1.81 22.41
CA ARG A 207 0.85 3.05 21.94
C ARG A 207 0.09 4.29 22.40
N ASN A 208 -1.24 4.25 22.31
CA ASN A 208 -2.08 5.36 22.77
C ASN A 208 -1.93 5.60 24.27
N ALA A 209 -1.90 4.56 25.10
CA ALA A 209 -1.65 4.69 26.54
C ALA A 209 -0.29 5.35 26.85
N LYS A 210 0.79 4.98 26.13
CA LYS A 210 2.08 5.65 26.25
C LYS A 210 2.02 7.13 25.87
N ARG A 211 1.34 7.45 24.76
CA ARG A 211 1.19 8.81 24.23
C ARG A 211 0.34 9.68 25.14
N GLU A 212 -0.76 9.15 25.69
CA GLU A 212 -1.64 9.86 26.62
C GLU A 212 -0.92 10.22 27.95
N ALA A 213 0.01 9.38 28.37
CA ALA A 213 0.86 9.66 29.51
C ALA A 213 1.96 10.70 29.22
N ASP A 214 2.20 11.04 27.94
CA ASP A 214 3.22 11.99 27.49
C ASP A 214 2.60 13.35 27.16
N GLY A 215 2.95 14.38 27.93
CA GLY A 215 2.42 15.74 27.75
C GLY A 215 2.81 16.41 26.41
N ASP A 216 3.84 15.92 25.72
CA ASP A 216 4.24 16.44 24.42
C ASP A 216 3.30 15.95 23.31
N TRP A 217 2.82 14.71 23.42
CA TRP A 217 1.81 14.18 22.49
C TRP A 217 0.51 15.00 22.49
N GLN A 218 0.04 15.41 23.67
CA GLN A 218 -1.14 16.24 23.82
C GLN A 218 -1.01 17.58 23.08
N LYS A 219 0.18 18.18 23.07
CA LYS A 219 0.45 19.42 22.33
C LYS A 219 0.40 19.21 20.81
N ILE A 220 0.89 18.07 20.33
CA ILE A 220 0.84 17.71 18.89
C ILE A 220 -0.62 17.56 18.43
N GLN A 221 -1.48 16.96 19.26
CA GLN A 221 -2.89 16.70 18.95
C GLN A 221 -3.83 17.89 19.13
N ALA A 222 -3.38 18.97 19.79
CA ALA A 222 -4.23 20.08 20.23
C ALA A 222 -4.97 20.84 19.09
N ASN A 223 -4.51 20.72 17.85
CA ASN A 223 -5.12 21.39 16.69
C ASN A 223 -5.25 20.41 15.52
N PRO A 224 -6.39 19.73 15.36
CA PRO A 224 -6.62 18.88 14.20
C PRO A 224 -6.59 19.73 12.94
N ILE A 225 -5.77 19.32 11.98
CA ILE A 225 -5.54 20.01 10.68
C ILE A 225 -5.72 19.05 9.51
N ALA A 226 -6.22 17.88 9.79
CA ALA A 226 -6.52 16.85 8.82
C ALA A 226 -7.67 15.98 9.30
N THR A 227 -8.39 15.41 8.38
CA THR A 227 -9.49 14.49 8.61
C THR A 227 -9.12 13.12 8.03
N TRP A 228 -9.47 12.06 8.74
CA TRP A 228 -9.48 10.70 8.19
C TRP A 228 -10.65 10.58 7.22
N VAL A 229 -10.36 10.33 5.93
CA VAL A 229 -11.41 10.25 4.89
C VAL A 229 -11.97 8.85 4.82
N ASN A 230 -11.08 7.86 4.84
CA ASN A 230 -11.42 6.45 4.75
C ASN A 230 -10.39 5.62 5.52
N GLU A 231 -10.83 4.50 6.08
CA GLU A 231 -9.98 3.54 6.77
C GLU A 231 -10.29 2.12 6.30
N GLU A 232 -9.27 1.40 5.86
CA GLU A 232 -9.38 0.05 5.32
C GLU A 232 -8.47 -0.92 6.05
N SER A 233 -8.93 -2.15 6.18
CA SER A 233 -8.16 -3.27 6.73
C SER A 233 -7.86 -4.25 5.62
N LEU A 234 -6.61 -4.41 5.28
CA LEU A 234 -6.17 -5.19 4.12
C LEU A 234 -5.24 -6.33 4.55
N MET A 235 -5.30 -7.44 3.78
CA MET A 235 -4.32 -8.52 3.86
C MET A 235 -3.47 -8.52 2.58
N ILE A 236 -2.16 -8.63 2.73
CA ILE A 236 -1.21 -8.65 1.62
C ILE A 236 -0.87 -10.08 1.22
N THR A 237 -0.71 -10.29 -0.09
CA THR A 237 -0.15 -11.53 -0.67
C THR A 237 0.93 -11.14 -1.68
N TYR A 238 2.16 -11.59 -1.44
CA TYR A 238 3.33 -11.36 -2.29
C TYR A 238 3.43 -12.35 -3.44
#